data_a36e91c8e863c491bd7e5b0a75104fb1
#
_entry.id   a36e91c8e863c491bd7e5b0a75104fb1
#
_cell.length_a   1.000
_cell.length_b   1.000
_cell.length_c   1.000
_cell.angle_alpha   90.00
_cell.angle_beta   90.00
_cell.angle_gamma   90.00
#
_symmetry.space_group_name_H-M   'P 1'
#
loop_
_entity.id
_entity.type
_entity.pdbx_description
1 polymer ?
#
loop_
_entity_poly.entity_id
_entity_poly.type
_entity_poly.pdbx_seq_one_letter_code
_entity_poly.pdbx_strand_id
1 'polypeptide(L)'
;MRTSEIVRDTAETKIRLKLDLDGTGKSNIATGVGFLDHMLTLFARHGRFDLDVTCDGDTYVDFHHTTEDIGIALGMAFTEALGEKRGIVRYGSTILPMDETLILSAVDISGRSFLAYDCDIPTQKVGDFDTELAEEFWYGFTRKAELTLHIKQLAGTNSHHIIDGTFKSVARTLKDAVAIDPAFADEIPSTKGVL
;
A
#
# COMPACT_ATOMS: atom_id res chain seq x y z
N MET A 1 -7.68 -14.50 12.40
CA MET A 1 -7.94 -13.48 11.36
C MET A 1 -7.07 -12.28 11.66
N ARG A 2 -6.29 -11.82 10.70
CA ARG A 2 -5.38 -10.67 10.83
C ARG A 2 -6.11 -9.44 10.28
N THR A 3 -6.92 -8.84 11.14
CA THR A 3 -7.79 -7.71 10.81
C THR A 3 -7.47 -6.50 11.68
N SER A 4 -7.75 -5.31 11.16
CA SER A 4 -7.63 -4.05 11.88
C SER A 4 -8.71 -3.05 11.49
N GLU A 5 -8.98 -2.10 12.36
CA GLU A 5 -9.90 -0.99 12.11
C GLU A 5 -9.27 0.31 12.61
N ILE A 6 -8.98 1.23 11.69
CA ILE A 6 -8.36 2.51 11.98
C ILE A 6 -9.40 3.62 11.88
N VAL A 7 -9.46 4.43 12.92
CA VAL A 7 -10.17 5.71 12.98
C VAL A 7 -9.13 6.80 13.14
N ARG A 8 -8.99 7.66 12.13
CA ARG A 8 -8.02 8.76 12.16
C ARG A 8 -8.71 10.06 11.77
N ASP A 9 -8.83 10.94 12.73
CA ASP A 9 -9.44 12.25 12.57
C ASP A 9 -8.39 13.34 12.82
N THR A 10 -8.21 14.20 11.82
CA THR A 10 -7.38 15.42 11.90
C THR A 10 -8.22 16.65 11.61
N ALA A 11 -7.60 17.81 11.54
CA ALA A 11 -8.28 19.02 11.07
C ALA A 11 -8.57 18.99 9.56
N GLU A 12 -7.87 18.16 8.81
CA GLU A 12 -7.86 18.12 7.34
C GLU A 12 -8.63 16.90 6.80
N THR A 13 -8.59 15.76 7.51
CA THR A 13 -9.19 14.50 7.05
C THR A 13 -9.90 13.75 8.18
N LYS A 14 -10.98 13.01 7.84
CA LYS A 14 -11.65 12.07 8.73
C LYS A 14 -11.72 10.72 8.04
N ILE A 15 -10.91 9.76 8.51
CA ILE A 15 -10.71 8.47 7.86
C ILE A 15 -11.28 7.35 8.72
N ARG A 16 -11.99 6.43 8.07
CA ARG A 16 -12.39 5.13 8.60
C ARG A 16 -11.85 4.07 7.65
N LEU A 17 -11.02 3.17 8.15
CA LEU A 17 -10.39 2.14 7.35
C LEU A 17 -10.48 0.79 8.05
N LYS A 18 -10.91 -0.25 7.33
CA LYS A 18 -10.88 -1.65 7.78
C LYS A 18 -10.05 -2.46 6.81
N LEU A 19 -9.18 -3.31 7.36
CA LEU A 19 -8.30 -4.17 6.59
C LEU A 19 -8.41 -5.61 7.10
N ASP A 20 -8.51 -6.57 6.18
CA ASP A 20 -8.30 -7.99 6.45
C ASP A 20 -7.19 -8.51 5.52
N LEU A 21 -6.05 -8.91 6.11
CA LEU A 21 -4.92 -9.47 5.38
C LEU A 21 -5.19 -10.89 4.84
N ASP A 22 -6.15 -11.60 5.42
CA ASP A 22 -6.57 -12.94 5.03
C ASP A 22 -7.84 -12.93 4.16
N GLY A 23 -8.15 -11.77 3.55
CA GLY A 23 -9.34 -11.51 2.76
C GLY A 23 -9.37 -12.20 1.39
N THR A 24 -10.32 -11.78 0.57
CA THR A 24 -10.59 -12.32 -0.78
C THR A 24 -10.42 -11.30 -1.91
N GLY A 25 -10.07 -10.06 -1.57
CA GLY A 25 -9.90 -8.94 -2.49
C GLY A 25 -11.21 -8.16 -2.70
N LYS A 26 -12.08 -8.12 -1.71
CA LYS A 26 -13.27 -7.27 -1.69
C LYS A 26 -12.88 -5.86 -1.27
N SER A 27 -13.52 -4.86 -1.84
CA SER A 27 -13.29 -3.48 -1.47
C SER A 27 -14.57 -2.65 -1.50
N ASN A 28 -14.64 -1.66 -0.59
CA ASN A 28 -15.64 -0.62 -0.58
C ASN A 28 -14.93 0.70 -0.25
N ILE A 29 -14.69 1.52 -1.28
CA ILE A 29 -13.77 2.65 -1.20
C ILE A 29 -14.47 3.92 -1.65
N ALA A 30 -14.42 4.95 -0.81
CA ALA A 30 -14.97 6.27 -1.05
C ALA A 30 -14.08 7.33 -0.37
N THR A 31 -13.01 7.76 -1.04
CA THR A 31 -12.06 8.74 -0.51
C THR A 31 -12.37 10.17 -0.92
N GLY A 32 -13.26 10.36 -1.91
CA GLY A 32 -13.48 11.64 -2.57
C GLY A 32 -12.47 11.94 -3.69
N VAL A 33 -11.49 11.06 -3.92
CA VAL A 33 -10.47 11.17 -4.96
C VAL A 33 -10.57 9.96 -5.90
N GLY A 34 -11.25 10.13 -7.03
CA GLY A 34 -11.64 9.01 -7.90
C GLY A 34 -10.48 8.15 -8.39
N PHE A 35 -9.33 8.75 -8.72
CA PHE A 35 -8.16 7.99 -9.13
C PHE A 35 -7.56 7.17 -7.97
N LEU A 36 -7.53 7.73 -6.77
CA LEU A 36 -7.09 7.00 -5.56
C LEU A 36 -8.04 5.86 -5.23
N ASP A 37 -9.36 6.06 -5.36
CA ASP A 37 -10.36 5.00 -5.17
C ASP A 37 -10.08 3.81 -6.11
N HIS A 38 -9.75 4.12 -7.36
CA HIS A 38 -9.36 3.09 -8.33
C HIS A 38 -8.06 2.37 -7.90
N MET A 39 -7.03 3.10 -7.51
CA MET A 39 -5.76 2.53 -7.06
C MET A 39 -5.93 1.61 -5.84
N LEU A 40 -6.71 2.03 -4.84
CA LEU A 40 -6.99 1.23 -3.65
C LEU A 40 -7.84 -0.03 -3.98
N THR A 41 -8.75 0.07 -4.94
CA THR A 41 -9.50 -1.08 -5.46
C THR A 41 -8.56 -2.11 -6.10
N LEU A 42 -7.57 -1.65 -6.89
CA LEU A 42 -6.54 -2.53 -7.46
C LEU A 42 -5.68 -3.16 -6.38
N PHE A 43 -5.26 -2.37 -5.38
CA PHE A 43 -4.49 -2.85 -4.25
C PHE A 43 -5.20 -3.98 -3.51
N ALA A 44 -6.45 -3.78 -3.13
CA ALA A 44 -7.28 -4.79 -2.48
C ALA A 44 -7.40 -6.06 -3.35
N ARG A 45 -7.74 -5.89 -4.63
CA ARG A 45 -7.98 -7.00 -5.55
C ARG A 45 -6.74 -7.84 -5.81
N HIS A 46 -5.60 -7.21 -6.07
CA HIS A 46 -4.35 -7.89 -6.42
C HIS A 46 -3.61 -8.43 -5.19
N GLY A 47 -3.74 -7.78 -4.03
CA GLY A 47 -3.25 -8.27 -2.74
C GLY A 47 -4.12 -9.34 -2.11
N ARG A 48 -5.38 -9.51 -2.59
CA ARG A 48 -6.39 -10.36 -1.95
C ARG A 48 -6.74 -9.91 -0.53
N PHE A 49 -6.49 -8.66 -0.21
CA PHE A 49 -6.90 -8.02 1.03
C PHE A 49 -8.37 -7.60 0.93
N ASP A 50 -9.16 -7.74 1.99
CA ASP A 50 -10.44 -7.05 2.03
C ASP A 50 -10.21 -5.66 2.64
N LEU A 51 -10.70 -4.61 1.97
CA LEU A 51 -10.39 -3.22 2.29
C LEU A 51 -11.62 -2.33 2.18
N ASP A 52 -12.05 -1.75 3.31
CA ASP A 52 -13.05 -0.69 3.35
C ASP A 52 -12.38 0.63 3.74
N VAL A 53 -12.59 1.68 2.94
CA VAL A 53 -12.03 3.01 3.21
C VAL A 53 -13.08 4.08 2.94
N THR A 54 -13.30 4.94 3.91
CA THR A 54 -14.02 6.20 3.72
C THR A 54 -13.18 7.36 4.22
N CYS A 55 -13.17 8.46 3.49
CA CYS A 55 -12.52 9.70 3.89
C CYS A 55 -13.41 10.90 3.59
N ASP A 56 -13.52 11.80 4.57
CA ASP A 56 -14.03 13.17 4.39
C ASP A 56 -12.82 14.08 4.56
N GLY A 57 -12.23 14.51 3.45
CA GLY A 57 -11.01 15.31 3.38
C GLY A 57 -11.27 16.69 2.78
N ASP A 58 -10.33 17.59 2.99
CA ASP A 58 -10.34 18.97 2.49
C ASP A 58 -9.98 19.08 0.98
N THR A 59 -10.59 18.21 0.16
CA THR A 59 -10.33 18.10 -1.29
C THR A 59 -10.57 19.37 -2.09
N TYR A 60 -11.16 20.40 -1.48
CA TYR A 60 -11.29 21.75 -2.05
C TYR A 60 -9.95 22.52 -2.06
N VAL A 61 -8.97 22.09 -1.25
CA VAL A 61 -7.58 22.60 -1.27
C VAL A 61 -6.84 21.93 -2.43
N ASP A 62 -6.61 20.64 -2.29
CA ASP A 62 -6.09 19.70 -3.27
C ASP A 62 -6.28 18.25 -2.75
N PHE A 63 -5.62 17.26 -3.35
CA PHE A 63 -5.74 15.87 -2.93
C PHE A 63 -4.57 15.37 -2.05
N HIS A 64 -3.64 16.27 -1.67
CA HIS A 64 -2.41 15.89 -0.95
C HIS A 64 -2.74 15.29 0.43
N HIS A 65 -3.43 16.06 1.29
CA HIS A 65 -3.74 15.63 2.66
C HIS A 65 -4.53 14.31 2.67
N THR A 66 -5.53 14.19 1.78
CA THR A 66 -6.34 12.97 1.66
C THR A 66 -5.47 11.78 1.27
N THR A 67 -4.59 11.93 0.29
CA THR A 67 -3.77 10.84 -0.25
C THR A 67 -2.71 10.39 0.76
N GLU A 68 -1.96 11.31 1.36
CA GLU A 68 -0.94 11.00 2.38
C GLU A 68 -1.58 10.34 3.60
N ASP A 69 -2.66 10.93 4.12
CA ASP A 69 -3.34 10.46 5.33
C ASP A 69 -3.96 9.07 5.17
N ILE A 70 -4.46 8.73 3.98
CA ILE A 70 -4.94 7.37 3.68
C ILE A 70 -3.76 6.41 3.61
N GLY A 71 -2.62 6.80 3.03
CA GLY A 71 -1.39 6.02 3.07
C GLY A 71 -0.95 5.73 4.52
N ILE A 72 -0.95 6.75 5.38
CA ILE A 72 -0.68 6.63 6.81
C ILE A 72 -1.65 5.66 7.49
N ALA A 73 -2.96 5.83 7.27
CA ALA A 73 -3.98 4.97 7.88
C ALA A 73 -3.86 3.52 7.43
N LEU A 74 -3.58 3.27 6.15
CA LEU A 74 -3.35 1.93 5.63
C LEU A 74 -2.08 1.29 6.23
N GLY A 75 -1.01 2.06 6.39
CA GLY A 75 0.21 1.60 7.05
C GLY A 75 -0.03 1.21 8.51
N MET A 76 -0.78 2.03 9.26
CA MET A 76 -1.19 1.70 10.63
C MET A 76 -2.01 0.41 10.67
N ALA A 77 -2.95 0.25 9.74
CA ALA A 77 -3.78 -0.94 9.64
C ALA A 77 -2.95 -2.20 9.37
N PHE A 78 -1.94 -2.10 8.50
CA PHE A 78 -1.02 -3.21 8.24
C PHE A 78 -0.24 -3.63 9.49
N THR A 79 0.33 -2.68 10.22
CA THR A 79 1.08 -2.96 11.46
C THR A 79 0.20 -3.61 12.51
N GLU A 80 -1.02 -3.08 12.71
CA GLU A 80 -1.97 -3.63 13.69
C GLU A 80 -2.43 -5.04 13.29
N ALA A 81 -2.77 -5.26 12.02
CA ALA A 81 -3.23 -6.57 11.54
C ALA A 81 -2.12 -7.63 11.56
N LEU A 82 -0.85 -7.25 11.32
CA LEU A 82 0.30 -8.15 11.38
C LEU A 82 0.64 -8.59 12.82
N GLY A 83 0.34 -7.75 13.82
CA GLY A 83 0.62 -8.04 15.21
C GLY A 83 2.08 -8.42 15.46
N GLU A 84 2.33 -9.57 16.07
CA GLU A 84 3.68 -10.06 16.43
C GLU A 84 4.52 -10.53 15.22
N LYS A 85 3.97 -10.53 14.01
CA LYS A 85 4.66 -10.95 12.77
C LYS A 85 5.19 -12.39 12.81
N ARG A 86 4.53 -13.28 13.60
CA ARG A 86 4.91 -14.70 13.65
C ARG A 86 4.51 -15.43 12.36
N GLY A 87 5.37 -16.31 11.91
CA GLY A 87 5.13 -17.20 10.78
C GLY A 87 5.04 -16.50 9.42
N ILE A 88 5.20 -15.18 9.32
CA ILE A 88 5.16 -14.51 8.02
C ILE A 88 6.38 -14.87 7.17
N VAL A 89 6.21 -14.88 5.85
CA VAL A 89 7.32 -15.04 4.90
C VAL A 89 8.31 -13.87 5.00
N ARG A 90 7.82 -12.69 5.37
CA ARG A 90 8.57 -11.45 5.62
C ARG A 90 9.04 -10.73 4.37
N TYR A 91 9.60 -11.42 3.39
CA TYR A 91 10.11 -10.85 2.16
C TYR A 91 9.17 -11.15 1.00
N GLY A 92 9.08 -10.22 0.07
CA GLY A 92 8.37 -10.43 -1.19
C GLY A 92 8.99 -9.60 -2.29
N SER A 93 8.83 -10.07 -3.52
CA SER A 93 9.19 -9.28 -4.70
C SER A 93 8.32 -9.66 -5.88
N THR A 94 7.99 -8.67 -6.70
CA THR A 94 7.16 -8.85 -7.90
C THR A 94 7.73 -8.01 -9.03
N ILE A 95 7.82 -8.59 -10.21
CA ILE A 95 7.97 -7.85 -11.46
C ILE A 95 6.65 -7.99 -12.20
N LEU A 96 5.96 -6.86 -12.41
CA LEU A 96 4.60 -6.84 -12.93
C LEU A 96 4.54 -6.03 -14.22
N PRO A 97 4.11 -6.66 -15.34
CA PRO A 97 3.86 -5.96 -16.59
C PRO A 97 2.44 -5.37 -16.62
N MET A 98 2.31 -4.20 -17.22
CA MET A 98 1.06 -3.59 -17.63
C MET A 98 1.24 -2.91 -18.99
N ASP A 99 0.87 -3.57 -20.04
CA ASP A 99 1.14 -3.19 -21.44
C ASP A 99 2.63 -2.85 -21.64
N GLU A 100 2.98 -1.59 -21.95
CA GLU A 100 4.36 -1.13 -22.13
C GLU A 100 5.11 -0.88 -20.82
N THR A 101 4.39 -0.88 -19.70
CA THR A 101 4.95 -0.60 -18.38
C THR A 101 5.40 -1.88 -17.68
N LEU A 102 6.53 -1.81 -17.00
CA LEU A 102 7.07 -2.89 -16.19
C LEU A 102 7.55 -2.33 -14.85
N ILE A 103 6.95 -2.78 -13.76
CA ILE A 103 7.26 -2.32 -12.41
C ILE A 103 7.84 -3.47 -11.58
N LEU A 104 8.96 -3.19 -10.90
CA LEU A 104 9.51 -4.04 -9.85
C LEU A 104 9.11 -3.46 -8.50
N SER A 105 8.65 -4.31 -7.60
CA SER A 105 8.54 -3.99 -6.17
C SER A 105 9.19 -5.07 -5.32
N ALA A 106 9.81 -4.66 -4.20
CA ALA A 106 10.41 -5.56 -3.21
C ALA A 106 10.17 -5.02 -1.80
N VAL A 107 9.83 -5.91 -0.87
CA VAL A 107 9.54 -5.55 0.52
C VAL A 107 10.32 -6.41 1.51
N ASP A 108 10.73 -5.77 2.62
CA ASP A 108 11.14 -6.43 3.87
C ASP A 108 10.28 -5.88 5.02
N ILE A 109 9.47 -6.73 5.64
CA ILE A 109 8.69 -6.38 6.83
C ILE A 109 9.64 -6.42 8.04
N SER A 110 10.48 -5.39 8.14
CA SER A 110 11.67 -5.36 8.99
C SER A 110 11.50 -4.60 10.30
N GLY A 111 10.35 -3.94 10.53
CA GLY A 111 10.19 -2.98 11.63
C GLY A 111 10.94 -1.65 11.41
N ARG A 112 11.48 -1.40 10.21
CA ARG A 112 12.22 -0.18 9.85
C ARG A 112 11.64 0.44 8.59
N SER A 113 11.21 1.68 8.70
CA SER A 113 10.61 2.42 7.60
C SER A 113 11.66 2.91 6.61
N PHE A 114 11.55 2.49 5.36
CA PHE A 114 12.35 3.00 4.25
C PHE A 114 11.60 2.86 2.94
N LEU A 115 11.50 3.93 2.17
CA LEU A 115 10.96 3.93 0.82
C LEU A 115 12.06 4.30 -0.19
N ALA A 116 12.25 3.47 -1.20
CA ALA A 116 12.94 3.83 -2.43
C ALA A 116 11.91 3.83 -3.56
N TYR A 117 11.56 5.02 -4.03
CA TYR A 117 10.62 5.22 -5.13
C TYR A 117 11.39 5.75 -6.35
N ASP A 118 11.55 4.92 -7.38
CA ASP A 118 12.30 5.21 -8.60
C ASP A 118 11.38 5.02 -9.81
N CYS A 119 10.43 5.93 -9.96
CA CYS A 119 9.51 5.99 -11.08
C CYS A 119 9.54 7.37 -11.73
N ASP A 120 9.75 7.41 -13.03
CA ASP A 120 9.67 8.63 -13.85
C ASP A 120 8.27 8.72 -14.49
N ILE A 121 7.43 9.56 -13.91
CA ILE A 121 6.03 9.73 -14.36
C ILE A 121 5.98 10.98 -15.25
N PRO A 122 5.77 10.82 -16.57
CA PRO A 122 6.00 11.90 -17.52
C PRO A 122 4.98 13.05 -17.50
N THR A 123 3.78 12.83 -16.93
CA THR A 123 2.75 13.88 -16.85
C THR A 123 2.52 14.32 -15.42
N GLN A 124 2.16 15.58 -15.21
CA GLN A 124 1.88 16.14 -13.89
C GLN A 124 0.55 15.63 -13.31
N LYS A 125 -0.40 15.22 -14.16
CA LYS A 125 -1.72 14.75 -13.74
C LYS A 125 -2.18 13.54 -14.54
N VAL A 126 -2.99 12.71 -13.87
CA VAL A 126 -3.86 11.69 -14.48
C VAL A 126 -5.28 12.00 -14.04
N GLY A 127 -6.12 12.50 -14.99
CA GLY A 127 -7.38 13.15 -14.62
C GLY A 127 -7.10 14.38 -13.73
N ASP A 128 -7.74 14.44 -12.59
CA ASP A 128 -7.54 15.52 -11.60
C ASP A 128 -6.46 15.19 -10.55
N PHE A 129 -5.90 13.98 -10.58
CA PHE A 129 -4.92 13.50 -9.60
C PHE A 129 -3.50 13.93 -9.99
N ASP A 130 -2.80 14.63 -9.09
CA ASP A 130 -1.40 14.98 -9.25
C ASP A 130 -0.52 13.74 -9.10
N THR A 131 0.35 13.48 -10.08
CA THR A 131 1.12 12.22 -10.13
C THR A 131 2.16 12.08 -9.03
N GLU A 132 2.64 13.20 -8.47
CA GLU A 132 3.55 13.21 -7.31
C GLU A 132 2.92 12.57 -6.07
N LEU A 133 1.60 12.59 -5.94
CA LEU A 133 0.87 12.02 -4.81
C LEU A 133 0.99 10.49 -4.72
N ALA A 134 1.38 9.83 -5.80
CA ALA A 134 1.65 8.39 -5.75
C ALA A 134 2.84 8.06 -4.84
N GLU A 135 3.90 8.87 -4.89
CA GLU A 135 5.05 8.74 -3.98
C GLU A 135 4.67 9.08 -2.54
N GLU A 136 3.91 10.16 -2.32
CA GLU A 136 3.44 10.58 -0.99
C GLU A 136 2.57 9.52 -0.32
N PHE A 137 1.69 8.85 -1.09
CA PHE A 137 0.91 7.73 -0.58
C PHE A 137 1.82 6.61 -0.05
N TRP A 138 2.80 6.17 -0.86
CA TRP A 138 3.71 5.09 -0.48
C TRP A 138 4.64 5.50 0.67
N TYR A 139 5.01 6.78 0.75
CA TYR A 139 5.79 7.34 1.84
C TYR A 139 5.01 7.27 3.17
N GLY A 140 3.76 7.75 3.17
CA GLY A 140 2.86 7.66 4.31
C GLY A 140 2.64 6.21 4.77
N PHE A 141 2.35 5.32 3.81
CA PHE A 141 2.18 3.88 4.06
C PHE A 141 3.42 3.25 4.70
N THR A 142 4.57 3.41 4.08
CA THR A 142 5.83 2.77 4.49
C THR A 142 6.25 3.18 5.89
N ARG A 143 6.07 4.47 6.23
CA ARG A 143 6.36 5.01 7.56
C ARG A 143 5.56 4.35 8.68
N LYS A 144 4.31 4.02 8.42
CA LYS A 144 3.38 3.47 9.42
C LYS A 144 3.27 1.95 9.37
N ALA A 145 3.54 1.35 8.23
CA ALA A 145 3.68 -0.10 8.10
C ALA A 145 5.03 -0.62 8.64
N GLU A 146 5.97 0.30 8.95
CA GLU A 146 7.30 -0.02 9.51
C GLU A 146 8.04 -1.07 8.69
N LEU A 147 8.05 -0.88 7.36
CA LEU A 147 8.68 -1.80 6.42
C LEU A 147 9.62 -1.06 5.46
N THR A 148 10.55 -1.80 4.87
CA THR A 148 11.36 -1.35 3.74
C THR A 148 10.63 -1.70 2.46
N LEU A 149 10.40 -0.72 1.58
CA LEU A 149 9.75 -0.89 0.28
C LEU A 149 10.60 -0.25 -0.83
N HIS A 150 10.88 -1.02 -1.85
CA HIS A 150 11.46 -0.52 -3.10
C HIS A 150 10.43 -0.65 -4.21
N ILE A 151 10.21 0.43 -4.96
CA ILE A 151 9.39 0.49 -6.16
C ILE A 151 10.25 1.05 -7.27
N LYS A 152 10.41 0.30 -8.35
CA LYS A 152 11.25 0.72 -9.47
C LYS A 152 10.55 0.48 -10.80
N GLN A 153 10.45 1.52 -11.59
CA GLN A 153 10.04 1.43 -12.99
C GLN A 153 11.18 0.87 -13.82
N LEU A 154 10.93 -0.24 -14.51
CA LEU A 154 11.89 -0.87 -15.43
C LEU A 154 11.63 -0.45 -16.89
N ALA A 155 10.35 -0.18 -17.21
CA ALA A 155 9.89 0.33 -18.49
C ALA A 155 8.53 1.01 -18.32
N GLY A 156 8.12 1.81 -19.31
CA GLY A 156 6.79 2.44 -19.35
C GLY A 156 6.86 3.93 -19.69
N THR A 157 5.80 4.43 -20.30
CA THR A 157 5.68 5.83 -20.72
C THR A 157 4.30 6.43 -20.42
N ASN A 158 3.31 5.60 -20.09
CA ASN A 158 1.96 6.06 -19.75
C ASN A 158 1.86 6.26 -18.24
N SER A 159 1.64 7.49 -17.78
CA SER A 159 1.57 7.85 -16.37
C SER A 159 0.52 7.06 -15.59
N HIS A 160 -0.65 6.80 -16.17
CA HIS A 160 -1.69 5.97 -15.56
C HIS A 160 -1.18 4.52 -15.35
N HIS A 161 -0.58 3.92 -16.40
CA HIS A 161 -0.06 2.55 -16.33
C HIS A 161 1.08 2.41 -15.32
N ILE A 162 1.94 3.43 -15.21
CA ILE A 162 3.04 3.43 -14.24
C ILE A 162 2.48 3.42 -12.82
N ILE A 163 1.57 4.34 -12.48
CA ILE A 163 0.98 4.40 -11.14
C ILE A 163 0.17 3.13 -10.83
N ASP A 164 -0.71 2.71 -11.75
CA ASP A 164 -1.48 1.46 -11.65
C ASP A 164 -0.55 0.26 -11.40
N GLY A 165 0.54 0.16 -12.16
CA GLY A 165 1.55 -0.87 -12.02
C GLY A 165 2.20 -0.88 -10.64
N THR A 166 2.44 0.29 -10.01
CA THR A 166 2.99 0.36 -8.65
C THR A 166 2.01 -0.23 -7.63
N PHE A 167 0.73 0.13 -7.68
CA PHE A 167 -0.27 -0.38 -6.74
C PHE A 167 -0.50 -1.88 -6.87
N LYS A 168 -0.58 -2.40 -8.11
CA LYS A 168 -0.72 -3.83 -8.37
C LYS A 168 0.51 -4.62 -7.94
N SER A 169 1.70 -4.13 -8.28
CA SER A 169 2.98 -4.78 -7.96
C SER A 169 3.19 -4.85 -6.45
N VAL A 170 3.05 -3.72 -5.74
CA VAL A 170 3.20 -3.68 -4.28
C VAL A 170 2.15 -4.55 -3.57
N ALA A 171 0.90 -4.53 -4.02
CA ALA A 171 -0.14 -5.38 -3.45
C ALA A 171 0.20 -6.87 -3.53
N ARG A 172 0.72 -7.34 -4.67
CA ARG A 172 1.17 -8.74 -4.83
C ARG A 172 2.39 -9.05 -3.97
N THR A 173 3.35 -8.13 -3.94
CA THR A 173 4.56 -8.25 -3.12
C THR A 173 4.22 -8.36 -1.63
N LEU A 174 3.31 -7.52 -1.14
CA LEU A 174 2.84 -7.56 0.25
C LEU A 174 2.07 -8.85 0.55
N LYS A 175 1.21 -9.31 -0.38
CA LYS A 175 0.50 -10.59 -0.23
C LYS A 175 1.46 -11.74 0.04
N ASP A 176 2.54 -11.81 -0.73
CA ASP A 176 3.53 -12.88 -0.57
C ASP A 176 4.30 -12.71 0.74
N ALA A 177 4.69 -11.48 1.10
CA ALA A 177 5.44 -11.19 2.32
C ALA A 177 4.65 -11.45 3.62
N VAL A 178 3.33 -11.20 3.61
CA VAL A 178 2.45 -11.44 4.78
C VAL A 178 1.94 -12.87 4.86
N ALA A 179 2.17 -13.70 3.85
CA ALA A 179 1.74 -15.09 3.85
C ALA A 179 2.33 -15.83 5.06
N ILE A 180 1.54 -16.73 5.65
CA ILE A 180 2.02 -17.58 6.74
C ILE A 180 2.69 -18.81 6.16
N ASP A 181 3.94 -19.06 6.57
CA ASP A 181 4.62 -20.31 6.29
C ASP A 181 4.24 -21.34 7.37
N PRO A 182 3.48 -22.38 7.02
CA PRO A 182 3.02 -23.36 8.02
C PRO A 182 4.15 -24.14 8.70
N ALA A 183 5.33 -24.21 8.05
CA ALA A 183 6.48 -24.92 8.62
C ALA A 183 7.15 -24.12 9.75
N PHE A 184 6.94 -22.80 9.80
CA PHE A 184 7.57 -21.89 10.75
C PHE A 184 6.53 -20.96 11.45
N ALA A 185 5.27 -21.40 11.55
CA ALA A 185 4.14 -20.57 11.99
C ALA A 185 4.32 -19.88 13.34
N ASP A 186 5.10 -20.49 14.25
CA ASP A 186 5.34 -19.97 15.60
C ASP A 186 6.64 -19.15 15.73
N GLU A 187 7.41 -19.03 14.63
CA GLU A 187 8.69 -18.33 14.65
C GLU A 187 8.54 -16.87 14.18
N ILE A 188 9.35 -15.98 14.77
CA ILE A 188 9.58 -14.65 14.19
C ILE A 188 10.71 -14.81 13.19
N PRO A 189 10.51 -14.46 11.90
CA PRO A 189 11.51 -14.68 10.84
C PRO A 189 12.67 -13.67 10.94
N SER A 190 13.40 -13.71 12.06
CA SER A 190 14.51 -12.82 12.36
C SER A 190 15.52 -13.51 13.26
N THR A 191 16.80 -13.43 12.91
CA THR A 191 17.90 -13.91 13.74
C THR A 191 18.02 -13.15 15.08
N LYS A 192 17.36 -11.98 15.20
CA LYS A 192 17.30 -11.17 16.42
C LYS A 192 16.14 -11.59 17.34
N GLY A 193 15.22 -12.44 16.85
CA GLY A 193 14.01 -12.84 17.57
C GLY A 193 12.93 -11.73 17.68
N VAL A 194 13.12 -10.60 17.02
CA VAL A 194 12.18 -9.47 16.95
C VAL A 194 12.19 -8.85 15.55
N LEU A 195 11.06 -8.19 15.16
CA LEU A 195 10.88 -7.40 13.94
C LEU A 195 10.19 -6.07 14.28
#